data_63c5597b8f7f68ed57a487b5d845e5fa
#
_entry.id   63c5597b8f7f68ed57a487b5d845e5fa
#
_cell.length_a   1.000
_cell.length_b   1.000
_cell.length_c   1.000
_cell.angle_alpha   90.00
_cell.angle_beta   90.00
_cell.angle_gamma   90.00
#
_symmetry.space_group_name_H-M   'P 1'
#
loop_
_entity.id
_entity.type
_entity.pdbx_description
1 polymer ?
#
loop_
_entity_poly.entity_id
_entity_poly.type
_entity_poly.pdbx_seq_one_letter_code
_entity_poly.pdbx_strand_id
1 'polypeptide(L)'
;MGLKHNTESYTESYVKKNIVVNESDNKICLNKHIDLHLHLDGAITMDIAKKLAALQNIKLPAENDEQLKKLLTVPDTCTSLNDFLKCFALPDALMMTQDGIREAVYLVAENIRQQGVIYAEIRFAPQNHTEKGMSQEEAVQAALEGLKRTELKANIILCCMRGEGNEEANYETLELTKKYLVEDGGVTGMDLAGAEALYPTSKYAALFAKAREYGIPFTIHAGEAAGAESVRCAIEYGASRIGHGVRIREDDSVRELVKNKGIVLEMCPTSNRQTHAVENMKDYPFIKYLNEGINVTLNTDDMAIEGITLEEEYRYMENEFGLTSEQKKIILNNAVDAAFTSAAVKEELKKELGLAK
;
A
#
# COMPACT_ATOMS: atom_id res chain seq x y z
N MET A 1 -24.33 -20.64 42.52
CA MET A 1 -23.01 -21.12 42.13
C MET A 1 -22.64 -20.40 40.84
N GLY A 2 -21.81 -19.40 40.96
CA GLY A 2 -21.44 -18.51 39.85
C GLY A 2 -20.22 -19.04 39.15
N LEU A 3 -20.22 -18.98 37.84
CA LEU A 3 -19.02 -19.10 37.00
C LEU A 3 -18.65 -17.71 36.51
N LYS A 4 -17.59 -17.13 37.12
CA LYS A 4 -16.91 -15.95 36.61
C LYS A 4 -16.06 -16.37 35.41
N HIS A 5 -16.29 -15.81 34.25
CA HIS A 5 -15.36 -15.90 33.15
C HIS A 5 -14.28 -14.83 33.30
N ASN A 6 -13.07 -15.29 33.45
CA ASN A 6 -11.85 -14.51 33.40
C ASN A 6 -11.56 -14.10 31.94
N THR A 7 -11.60 -12.81 31.66
CA THR A 7 -11.17 -12.16 30.42
C THR A 7 -9.95 -11.25 30.64
N GLU A 8 -9.04 -11.67 31.51
CA GLU A 8 -7.75 -10.99 31.64
C GLU A 8 -6.67 -12.07 31.48
N SER A 9 -5.94 -12.01 30.37
CA SER A 9 -4.54 -12.49 30.26
C SER A 9 -4.07 -12.89 28.84
N TYR A 10 -4.66 -12.39 27.75
CA TYR A 10 -4.11 -12.73 26.43
C TYR A 10 -3.11 -11.72 25.86
N THR A 11 -3.01 -10.52 26.43
CA THR A 11 -2.13 -9.46 25.91
C THR A 11 -0.74 -9.35 26.57
N GLU A 12 -0.56 -9.86 27.77
CA GLU A 12 0.75 -9.76 28.47
C GLU A 12 1.71 -10.95 28.32
N SER A 13 1.22 -12.10 27.89
CA SER A 13 2.07 -13.29 27.77
C SER A 13 2.84 -13.40 26.43
N TYR A 14 2.49 -12.62 25.42
CA TYR A 14 3.10 -12.69 24.09
C TYR A 14 4.39 -11.88 23.93
N VAL A 15 4.60 -10.86 24.78
CA VAL A 15 5.78 -9.97 24.68
C VAL A 15 7.05 -10.57 25.31
N LYS A 16 6.98 -11.65 26.09
CA LYS A 16 8.14 -12.18 26.86
C LYS A 16 8.74 -13.49 26.38
N LYS A 17 8.38 -14.05 25.23
CA LYS A 17 8.83 -15.41 24.85
C LYS A 17 9.75 -15.57 23.64
N ASN A 18 10.18 -14.50 22.95
CA ASN A 18 11.07 -14.66 21.79
C ASN A 18 12.28 -13.73 21.79
N ILE A 19 13.06 -13.71 22.89
CA ILE A 19 14.44 -13.24 22.85
C ILE A 19 15.30 -14.39 23.31
N VAL A 20 15.71 -15.26 22.38
CA VAL A 20 16.92 -16.08 22.52
C VAL A 20 17.91 -15.55 21.50
N VAL A 21 18.82 -14.72 22.01
CA VAL A 21 19.98 -14.27 21.24
C VAL A 21 20.98 -15.46 21.22
N ASN A 22 21.20 -16.01 20.04
CA ASN A 22 22.39 -16.79 19.74
C ASN A 22 23.19 -16.06 18.67
N GLU A 23 24.34 -15.55 19.10
CA GLU A 23 25.35 -14.99 18.21
C GLU A 23 26.03 -16.12 17.45
N SER A 24 25.88 -16.13 16.16
CA SER A 24 26.74 -16.53 15.04
C SER A 24 25.88 -17.02 13.90
N ASP A 25 25.89 -16.26 12.86
CA ASP A 25 25.49 -16.42 11.45
C ASP A 25 24.67 -15.19 11.00
N ASN A 26 24.90 -14.72 9.79
CA ASN A 26 24.17 -13.65 9.09
C ASN A 26 22.64 -13.88 9.15
N LYS A 27 22.01 -13.60 10.30
CA LYS A 27 20.56 -13.75 10.47
C LYS A 27 19.86 -12.61 9.77
N ILE A 28 19.19 -12.92 8.68
CA ILE A 28 18.21 -12.05 8.05
C ILE A 28 17.17 -11.69 9.10
N CYS A 29 16.89 -10.39 9.24
CA CYS A 29 15.94 -9.87 10.22
C CYS A 29 14.53 -10.03 9.67
N LEU A 30 13.95 -11.24 9.79
CA LEU A 30 12.64 -11.59 9.25
C LEU A 30 11.45 -10.83 9.90
N ASN A 31 11.72 -10.03 10.95
CA ASN A 31 10.72 -9.19 11.61
C ASN A 31 10.72 -7.75 11.06
N LYS A 32 11.49 -7.47 10.01
CA LYS A 32 11.52 -6.19 9.32
C LYS A 32 10.84 -6.32 7.97
N HIS A 33 10.07 -5.32 7.61
CA HIS A 33 9.21 -5.34 6.45
C HIS A 33 9.40 -4.10 5.58
N ILE A 34 9.03 -4.22 4.31
CA ILE A 34 8.97 -3.13 3.33
C ILE A 34 7.58 -3.14 2.72
N ASP A 35 6.91 -1.99 2.71
CA ASP A 35 5.59 -1.83 2.07
C ASP A 35 5.70 -0.85 0.90
N LEU A 36 5.47 -1.34 -0.30
CA LEU A 36 5.52 -0.55 -1.54
C LEU A 36 4.13 -0.17 -2.05
N HIS A 37 3.07 -0.66 -1.38
CA HIS A 37 1.69 -0.44 -1.80
C HIS A 37 0.80 -0.20 -0.57
N LEU A 38 0.80 1.03 -0.07
CA LEU A 38 0.05 1.45 1.10
C LEU A 38 -0.67 2.77 0.81
N HIS A 39 -2.00 2.74 0.81
CA HIS A 39 -2.83 3.93 0.64
C HIS A 39 -2.94 4.70 1.96
N LEU A 40 -2.75 6.03 1.90
CA LEU A 40 -2.82 6.90 3.08
C LEU A 40 -4.21 6.88 3.71
N ASP A 41 -5.25 7.03 2.90
CA ASP A 41 -6.66 7.00 3.29
C ASP A 41 -7.07 5.62 3.84
N GLY A 42 -6.59 4.55 3.21
CA GLY A 42 -6.78 3.17 3.66
C GLY A 42 -6.01 2.79 4.93
N ALA A 43 -5.05 3.63 5.37
CA ALA A 43 -4.21 3.39 6.55
C ALA A 43 -4.65 4.16 7.82
N ILE A 44 -5.77 4.88 7.79
CA ILE A 44 -6.29 5.65 8.92
C ILE A 44 -6.95 4.72 9.93
N THR A 45 -6.17 4.25 10.91
CA THR A 45 -6.67 3.42 12.00
C THR A 45 -7.62 4.22 12.92
N MET A 46 -8.37 3.52 13.77
CA MET A 46 -9.28 4.14 14.75
C MET A 46 -8.55 5.16 15.64
N ASP A 47 -7.34 4.85 16.09
CA ASP A 47 -6.56 5.74 16.95
C ASP A 47 -6.06 6.97 16.18
N ILE A 48 -5.68 6.80 14.92
CA ILE A 48 -5.30 7.89 14.03
C ILE A 48 -6.52 8.78 13.76
N ALA A 49 -7.68 8.20 13.42
CA ALA A 49 -8.92 8.95 13.18
C ALA A 49 -9.32 9.80 14.39
N LYS A 50 -9.22 9.27 15.62
CA LYS A 50 -9.47 10.03 16.86
C LYS A 50 -8.52 11.21 17.02
N LYS A 51 -7.23 11.02 16.74
CA LYS A 51 -6.22 12.09 16.83
C LYS A 51 -6.47 13.19 15.79
N LEU A 52 -6.74 12.81 14.53
CA LEU A 52 -7.06 13.74 13.45
C LEU A 52 -8.33 14.55 13.74
N ALA A 53 -9.37 13.88 14.25
CA ALA A 53 -10.61 14.54 14.64
C ALA A 53 -10.40 15.54 15.80
N ALA A 54 -9.64 15.14 16.81
CA ALA A 54 -9.31 16.00 17.96
C ALA A 54 -8.50 17.24 17.54
N LEU A 55 -7.48 17.05 16.68
CA LEU A 55 -6.65 18.14 16.15
C LEU A 55 -7.49 19.19 15.41
N GLN A 56 -8.46 18.75 14.62
CA GLN A 56 -9.27 19.63 13.77
C GLN A 56 -10.60 20.04 14.41
N ASN A 57 -10.87 19.66 15.67
CA ASN A 57 -12.16 19.87 16.36
C ASN A 57 -13.35 19.29 15.57
N ILE A 58 -13.14 18.16 14.88
CA ILE A 58 -14.18 17.44 14.14
C ILE A 58 -14.87 16.46 15.10
N LYS A 59 -16.20 16.51 15.16
CA LYS A 59 -16.97 15.51 15.89
C LYS A 59 -17.06 14.25 15.06
N LEU A 60 -16.51 13.14 15.58
CA LEU A 60 -16.64 11.84 14.91
C LEU A 60 -18.10 11.37 14.83
N PRO A 61 -18.53 10.75 13.73
CA PRO A 61 -19.89 10.25 13.54
C PRO A 61 -20.12 8.89 14.25
N ALA A 62 -19.55 8.71 15.44
CA ALA A 62 -19.62 7.51 16.24
C ALA A 62 -19.70 7.86 17.74
N GLU A 63 -20.52 7.15 18.50
CA GLU A 63 -20.69 7.35 19.94
C GLU A 63 -19.71 6.52 20.78
N ASN A 64 -19.13 5.48 20.19
CA ASN A 64 -18.18 4.57 20.83
C ASN A 64 -17.24 3.91 19.80
N ASP A 65 -16.25 3.20 20.32
CA ASP A 65 -15.20 2.56 19.51
C ASP A 65 -15.74 1.46 18.59
N GLU A 66 -16.78 0.74 18.99
CA GLU A 66 -17.38 -0.30 18.13
C GLU A 66 -18.05 0.31 16.89
N GLN A 67 -18.76 1.43 17.06
CA GLN A 67 -19.36 2.15 15.94
C GLN A 67 -18.27 2.78 15.06
N LEU A 68 -17.22 3.34 15.66
CA LEU A 68 -16.10 3.91 14.91
C LEU A 68 -15.36 2.85 14.09
N LYS A 69 -15.14 1.68 14.67
CA LYS A 69 -14.54 0.54 13.94
C LYS A 69 -15.36 0.15 12.72
N LYS A 70 -16.69 0.09 12.83
CA LYS A 70 -17.58 -0.24 11.70
C LYS A 70 -17.56 0.80 10.56
N LEU A 71 -17.12 2.03 10.85
CA LEU A 71 -16.98 3.08 9.84
C LEU A 71 -15.62 3.06 9.13
N LEU A 72 -14.62 2.43 9.76
CA LEU A 72 -13.24 2.45 9.30
C LEU A 72 -12.75 1.09 8.77
N THR A 73 -13.44 -0.01 9.12
CA THR A 73 -12.96 -1.35 8.80
C THR A 73 -14.10 -2.17 8.21
N VAL A 74 -13.87 -2.77 7.07
CA VAL A 74 -14.83 -3.69 6.46
C VAL A 74 -14.99 -4.94 7.32
N PRO A 75 -16.21 -5.47 7.46
CA PRO A 75 -16.41 -6.76 8.14
C PRO A 75 -15.83 -7.90 7.30
N ASP A 76 -15.37 -8.96 7.96
CA ASP A 76 -14.88 -10.19 7.29
C ASP A 76 -15.89 -10.81 6.30
N THR A 77 -17.17 -10.46 6.48
CA THR A 77 -18.27 -10.89 5.62
C THR A 77 -18.59 -9.90 4.50
N CYS A 78 -17.72 -8.90 4.24
CA CYS A 78 -17.93 -7.96 3.16
C CYS A 78 -17.99 -8.71 1.82
N THR A 79 -19.10 -8.51 1.11
CA THR A 79 -19.31 -9.12 -0.22
C THR A 79 -19.61 -8.08 -1.28
N SER A 80 -19.52 -6.80 -0.91
CA SER A 80 -19.92 -5.66 -1.75
C SER A 80 -18.81 -4.63 -1.81
N LEU A 81 -18.33 -4.33 -3.01
CA LEU A 81 -17.43 -3.19 -3.26
C LEU A 81 -18.00 -1.88 -2.69
N ASN A 82 -19.33 -1.71 -2.71
CA ASN A 82 -19.96 -0.51 -2.15
C ASN A 82 -19.77 -0.40 -0.63
N ASP A 83 -19.73 -1.52 0.09
CA ASP A 83 -19.50 -1.49 1.53
C ASP A 83 -18.01 -1.26 1.84
N PHE A 84 -17.12 -1.79 1.02
CA PHE A 84 -15.69 -1.48 1.07
C PHE A 84 -15.46 0.02 0.90
N LEU A 85 -15.99 0.61 -0.18
CA LEU A 85 -15.83 2.04 -0.50
C LEU A 85 -16.40 2.99 0.56
N LYS A 86 -17.42 2.58 1.33
CA LYS A 86 -17.96 3.42 2.42
C LYS A 86 -16.94 3.67 3.53
N CYS A 87 -15.98 2.75 3.72
CA CYS A 87 -14.98 2.89 4.77
C CYS A 87 -13.97 4.03 4.51
N PHE A 88 -13.85 4.52 3.27
CA PHE A 88 -13.02 5.67 2.93
C PHE A 88 -13.66 7.03 3.32
N ALA A 89 -14.99 7.10 3.47
CA ALA A 89 -15.68 8.36 3.68
C ALA A 89 -15.21 9.13 4.93
N LEU A 90 -14.91 8.43 6.03
CA LEU A 90 -14.41 9.08 7.25
C LEU A 90 -12.92 9.46 7.14
N PRO A 91 -11.99 8.60 6.69
CA PRO A 91 -10.63 8.97 6.38
C PRO A 91 -10.53 10.21 5.49
N ASP A 92 -11.23 10.22 4.35
CA ASP A 92 -11.24 11.35 3.42
C ASP A 92 -11.71 12.63 4.11
N ALA A 93 -12.81 12.57 4.86
CA ALA A 93 -13.35 13.74 5.58
C ALA A 93 -12.36 14.33 6.61
N LEU A 94 -11.47 13.50 7.18
CA LEU A 94 -10.43 13.89 8.13
C LEU A 94 -9.18 14.47 7.45
N MET A 95 -9.02 14.30 6.14
CA MET A 95 -7.88 14.76 5.36
C MET A 95 -8.21 15.94 4.41
N MET A 96 -9.36 16.60 4.58
CA MET A 96 -9.78 17.76 3.77
C MET A 96 -9.10 19.08 4.16
N THR A 97 -8.02 19.03 4.95
CA THR A 97 -7.23 20.20 5.35
C THR A 97 -5.74 19.87 5.33
N GLN A 98 -4.89 20.90 5.18
CA GLN A 98 -3.43 20.71 5.25
C GLN A 98 -3.00 20.08 6.57
N ASP A 99 -3.57 20.49 7.71
CA ASP A 99 -3.27 19.91 9.01
C ASP A 99 -3.70 18.43 9.09
N GLY A 100 -4.86 18.10 8.49
CA GLY A 100 -5.34 16.72 8.40
C GLY A 100 -4.39 15.81 7.63
N ILE A 101 -3.96 16.20 6.43
CA ILE A 101 -3.02 15.42 5.61
C ILE A 101 -1.65 15.35 6.27
N ARG A 102 -1.13 16.47 6.76
CA ARG A 102 0.17 16.51 7.45
C ARG A 102 0.24 15.52 8.60
N GLU A 103 -0.76 15.55 9.46
CA GLU A 103 -0.81 14.68 10.62
C GLU A 103 -1.12 13.23 10.24
N ALA A 104 -1.96 12.99 9.23
CA ALA A 104 -2.25 11.66 8.73
C ALA A 104 -0.98 10.95 8.24
N VAL A 105 -0.18 11.58 7.37
CA VAL A 105 1.09 11.03 6.88
C VAL A 105 2.04 10.72 8.03
N TYR A 106 2.23 11.65 8.96
CA TYR A 106 3.09 11.44 10.13
C TYR A 106 2.63 10.27 10.99
N LEU A 107 1.35 10.23 11.35
CA LEU A 107 0.80 9.21 12.23
C LEU A 107 0.77 7.82 11.57
N VAL A 108 0.48 7.74 10.27
CA VAL A 108 0.54 6.49 9.51
C VAL A 108 1.98 5.98 9.47
N ALA A 109 2.94 6.85 9.11
CA ALA A 109 4.35 6.46 9.05
C ALA A 109 4.86 5.96 10.41
N GLU A 110 4.53 6.64 11.52
CA GLU A 110 4.90 6.19 12.86
C GLU A 110 4.20 4.88 13.28
N ASN A 111 2.94 4.71 12.88
CA ASN A 111 2.20 3.48 13.16
C ASN A 111 2.85 2.25 12.49
N ILE A 112 3.14 2.32 11.20
CA ILE A 112 3.77 1.21 10.47
C ILE A 112 5.23 0.98 10.90
N ARG A 113 5.97 2.05 11.24
CA ARG A 113 7.33 1.95 11.81
C ARG A 113 7.33 1.13 13.10
N GLN A 114 6.37 1.37 14.00
CA GLN A 114 6.21 0.61 15.24
C GLN A 114 5.85 -0.86 15.00
N GLN A 115 5.31 -1.19 13.83
CA GLN A 115 4.98 -2.56 13.39
C GLN A 115 6.14 -3.25 12.67
N GLY A 116 7.34 -2.65 12.64
CA GLY A 116 8.53 -3.24 12.04
C GLY A 116 8.73 -2.93 10.55
N VAL A 117 7.93 -2.03 9.97
CA VAL A 117 8.21 -1.51 8.62
C VAL A 117 9.42 -0.60 8.69
N ILE A 118 10.43 -0.87 7.87
CA ILE A 118 11.69 -0.10 7.80
C ILE A 118 11.75 0.82 6.59
N TYR A 119 10.89 0.58 5.59
CA TYR A 119 10.72 1.42 4.41
C TYR A 119 9.30 1.30 3.88
N ALA A 120 8.70 2.41 3.47
CA ALA A 120 7.38 2.42 2.87
C ALA A 120 7.27 3.45 1.72
N GLU A 121 6.39 3.15 0.77
CA GLU A 121 5.92 4.10 -0.23
C GLU A 121 4.43 4.35 0.01
N ILE A 122 4.13 5.47 0.68
CA ILE A 122 2.77 5.87 1.02
C ILE A 122 2.17 6.59 -0.19
N ARG A 123 1.04 6.09 -0.69
CA ARG A 123 0.37 6.70 -1.85
C ARG A 123 -0.95 7.37 -1.47
N PHE A 124 -1.27 8.45 -2.16
CA PHE A 124 -2.58 9.11 -2.05
C PHE A 124 -2.90 9.93 -3.31
N ALA A 125 -4.16 10.21 -3.52
CA ALA A 125 -4.65 11.04 -4.63
C ALA A 125 -4.89 12.48 -4.16
N PRO A 126 -4.02 13.46 -4.43
CA PRO A 126 -4.19 14.82 -3.93
C PRO A 126 -5.50 15.46 -4.41
N GLN A 127 -5.98 15.07 -5.58
CA GLN A 127 -7.25 15.57 -6.15
C GLN A 127 -8.49 15.21 -5.32
N ASN A 128 -8.43 14.14 -4.49
CA ASN A 128 -9.55 13.73 -3.65
C ASN A 128 -9.75 14.65 -2.43
N HIS A 129 -8.81 15.55 -2.14
CA HIS A 129 -8.82 16.39 -0.94
C HIS A 129 -9.12 17.87 -1.22
N THR A 130 -9.60 18.20 -2.42
CA THR A 130 -9.80 19.60 -2.87
C THR A 130 -11.18 20.19 -2.59
N GLU A 131 -12.16 19.39 -2.19
CA GLU A 131 -13.56 19.80 -2.04
C GLU A 131 -13.78 20.99 -1.08
N LYS A 132 -12.92 21.15 -0.07
CA LYS A 132 -12.99 22.27 0.89
C LYS A 132 -12.12 23.46 0.51
N GLY A 133 -11.65 23.51 -0.75
CA GLY A 133 -10.91 24.64 -1.30
C GLY A 133 -9.39 24.54 -1.15
N MET A 134 -8.85 23.43 -0.62
CA MET A 134 -7.44 23.13 -0.67
C MET A 134 -7.05 22.75 -2.10
N SER A 135 -5.96 23.28 -2.63
CA SER A 135 -5.43 22.86 -3.93
C SER A 135 -4.71 21.51 -3.83
N GLN A 136 -4.54 20.81 -4.94
CA GLN A 136 -3.72 19.59 -4.96
C GLN A 136 -2.29 19.86 -4.50
N GLU A 137 -1.72 21.01 -4.86
CA GLU A 137 -0.38 21.39 -4.45
C GLU A 137 -0.26 21.56 -2.94
N GLU A 138 -1.24 22.20 -2.29
CA GLU A 138 -1.27 22.33 -0.82
C GLU A 138 -1.38 20.97 -0.14
N ALA A 139 -2.15 20.03 -0.72
CA ALA A 139 -2.22 18.65 -0.23
C ALA A 139 -0.86 17.94 -0.31
N VAL A 140 -0.15 18.07 -1.44
CA VAL A 140 1.20 17.51 -1.62
C VAL A 140 2.20 18.13 -0.62
N GLN A 141 2.19 19.45 -0.45
CA GLN A 141 3.07 20.12 0.50
C GLN A 141 2.82 19.68 1.94
N ALA A 142 1.54 19.55 2.34
CA ALA A 142 1.16 19.05 3.66
C ALA A 142 1.65 17.61 3.88
N ALA A 143 1.51 16.74 2.88
CA ALA A 143 2.02 15.37 2.95
C ALA A 143 3.55 15.33 3.14
N LEU A 144 4.28 16.14 2.39
CA LEU A 144 5.74 16.25 2.51
C LEU A 144 6.19 16.83 3.86
N GLU A 145 5.42 17.76 4.44
CA GLU A 145 5.68 18.26 5.79
C GLU A 145 5.46 17.17 6.85
N GLY A 146 4.40 16.34 6.70
CA GLY A 146 4.15 15.19 7.56
C GLY A 146 5.26 14.15 7.48
N LEU A 147 5.70 13.84 6.25
CA LEU A 147 6.77 12.88 5.99
C LEU A 147 8.10 13.28 6.67
N LYS A 148 8.45 14.56 6.68
CA LYS A 148 9.68 15.08 7.32
C LYS A 148 9.73 14.89 8.84
N ARG A 149 8.60 14.58 9.49
CA ARG A 149 8.49 14.45 10.95
C ARG A 149 8.75 13.03 11.45
N THR A 150 8.69 12.04 10.58
CA THR A 150 8.95 10.65 10.93
C THR A 150 10.42 10.27 10.78
N GLU A 151 10.84 9.27 11.54
CA GLU A 151 12.15 8.62 11.37
C GLU A 151 12.09 7.42 10.40
N LEU A 152 10.88 7.03 9.95
CA LEU A 152 10.73 6.00 8.95
C LEU A 152 11.34 6.47 7.63
N LYS A 153 12.17 5.63 7.00
CA LYS A 153 12.52 5.83 5.60
C LYS A 153 11.27 5.62 4.76
N ALA A 154 10.69 6.67 4.23
CA ALA A 154 9.48 6.59 3.43
C ALA A 154 9.45 7.62 2.32
N ASN A 155 8.69 7.32 1.28
CA ASN A 155 8.47 8.17 0.12
C ASN A 155 6.95 8.33 -0.14
N ILE A 156 6.59 9.33 -0.91
CA ILE A 156 5.22 9.59 -1.35
C ILE A 156 5.10 9.22 -2.84
N ILE A 157 4.02 8.52 -3.17
CA ILE A 157 3.56 8.30 -4.55
C ILE A 157 2.26 9.06 -4.75
N LEU A 158 2.18 9.88 -5.80
CA LEU A 158 0.96 10.61 -6.12
C LEU A 158 0.07 9.80 -7.06
N CYS A 159 -1.17 9.54 -6.65
CA CYS A 159 -2.13 8.79 -7.44
C CYS A 159 -2.92 9.71 -8.38
N CYS A 160 -2.90 9.39 -9.66
CA CYS A 160 -3.95 9.78 -10.58
C CYS A 160 -5.15 8.87 -10.39
N MET A 161 -6.36 9.37 -10.64
CA MET A 161 -7.59 8.63 -10.39
C MET A 161 -8.30 8.24 -11.68
N ARG A 162 -8.71 6.97 -11.75
CA ARG A 162 -9.64 6.50 -12.77
C ARG A 162 -11.01 7.14 -12.53
N GLY A 163 -11.62 7.63 -13.60
CA GLY A 163 -12.93 8.26 -13.48
C GLY A 163 -13.27 9.11 -14.70
N GLU A 164 -14.54 9.37 -14.88
CA GLU A 164 -15.01 10.35 -15.87
C GLU A 164 -14.76 11.76 -15.34
N GLY A 165 -14.20 12.62 -16.18
CA GLY A 165 -13.92 14.02 -15.81
C GLY A 165 -12.63 14.23 -15.00
N ASN A 166 -11.87 13.19 -14.66
CA ASN A 166 -10.62 13.30 -13.91
C ASN A 166 -9.40 13.70 -14.75
N GLU A 167 -9.56 13.90 -16.06
CA GLU A 167 -8.40 14.11 -16.94
C GLU A 167 -7.58 15.33 -16.56
N GLU A 168 -8.22 16.50 -16.36
CA GLU A 168 -7.54 17.73 -15.98
C GLU A 168 -6.84 17.59 -14.61
N ALA A 169 -7.54 17.04 -13.62
CA ALA A 169 -6.98 16.81 -12.30
C ALA A 169 -5.80 15.82 -12.31
N ASN A 170 -5.85 14.78 -13.15
CA ASN A 170 -4.74 13.85 -13.34
C ASN A 170 -3.51 14.51 -13.98
N TYR A 171 -3.71 15.42 -14.94
CA TYR A 171 -2.58 16.19 -15.49
C TYR A 171 -1.99 17.16 -14.47
N GLU A 172 -2.81 17.78 -13.60
CA GLU A 172 -2.31 18.56 -12.47
C GLU A 172 -1.47 17.69 -11.53
N THR A 173 -1.97 16.50 -11.14
CA THR A 173 -1.21 15.53 -10.33
C THR A 173 0.12 15.14 -10.98
N LEU A 174 0.14 14.92 -12.30
CA LEU A 174 1.36 14.64 -13.06
C LEU A 174 2.37 15.78 -12.99
N GLU A 175 1.93 17.04 -13.21
CA GLU A 175 2.81 18.21 -13.14
C GLU A 175 3.34 18.45 -11.71
N LEU A 176 2.51 18.18 -10.69
CA LEU A 176 2.95 18.20 -9.28
C LEU A 176 3.97 17.10 -8.98
N THR A 177 3.74 15.88 -9.52
CA THR A 177 4.73 14.80 -9.39
C THR A 177 6.07 15.22 -9.97
N LYS A 178 6.07 15.80 -11.19
CA LYS A 178 7.28 16.33 -11.81
C LYS A 178 7.95 17.43 -10.98
N LYS A 179 7.15 18.36 -10.46
CA LYS A 179 7.62 19.51 -9.68
C LYS A 179 8.31 19.10 -8.38
N TYR A 180 7.78 18.10 -7.70
CA TYR A 180 8.25 17.64 -6.39
C TYR A 180 9.07 16.36 -6.45
N LEU A 181 9.41 15.86 -7.66
CA LEU A 181 10.15 14.61 -7.85
C LEU A 181 11.55 14.70 -7.21
N VAL A 182 11.84 13.76 -6.33
CA VAL A 182 13.15 13.56 -5.70
C VAL A 182 13.49 12.07 -5.68
N GLU A 183 14.74 11.73 -5.32
CA GLU A 183 15.12 10.32 -5.18
C GLU A 183 14.70 9.72 -3.86
N ASP A 184 14.68 10.50 -2.77
CA ASP A 184 14.41 10.04 -1.41
C ASP A 184 13.70 11.10 -0.57
N GLY A 185 12.87 10.64 0.38
CA GLY A 185 12.25 11.50 1.42
C GLY A 185 11.25 12.51 0.87
N GLY A 186 10.58 12.18 -0.24
CA GLY A 186 9.62 13.06 -0.87
C GLY A 186 8.76 12.34 -1.90
N VAL A 187 8.34 13.05 -2.95
CA VAL A 187 7.60 12.45 -4.06
C VAL A 187 8.59 11.73 -4.97
N THR A 188 8.44 10.40 -5.12
CA THR A 188 9.38 9.60 -5.91
C THR A 188 8.74 8.89 -7.09
N GLY A 189 7.43 9.01 -7.26
CA GLY A 189 6.72 8.39 -8.36
C GLY A 189 5.25 8.72 -8.39
N MET A 190 4.56 8.12 -9.35
CA MET A 190 3.11 8.23 -9.50
C MET A 190 2.45 6.87 -9.67
N ASP A 191 1.13 6.85 -9.52
CA ASP A 191 0.28 5.67 -9.69
C ASP A 191 -1.01 6.05 -10.44
N LEU A 192 -1.76 5.04 -10.88
CA LEU A 192 -3.13 5.16 -11.37
C LEU A 192 -4.02 4.22 -10.56
N ALA A 193 -4.87 4.77 -9.71
CA ALA A 193 -5.77 4.02 -8.84
C ALA A 193 -7.26 4.23 -9.21
N GLY A 194 -8.16 3.54 -8.49
CA GLY A 194 -9.60 3.66 -8.64
C GLY A 194 -10.22 2.57 -9.51
N ALA A 195 -11.45 2.77 -9.97
CA ALA A 195 -12.33 1.75 -10.55
C ALA A 195 -11.84 1.18 -11.89
N GLU A 196 -10.90 0.22 -11.84
CA GLU A 196 -10.26 -0.39 -13.01
C GLU A 196 -11.28 -1.03 -13.97
N ALA A 197 -12.28 -1.73 -13.44
CA ALA A 197 -13.28 -2.42 -14.25
C ALA A 197 -14.13 -1.46 -15.13
N LEU A 198 -14.35 -0.22 -14.67
CA LEU A 198 -15.13 0.79 -15.36
C LEU A 198 -14.29 1.67 -16.29
N TYR A 199 -13.05 1.91 -15.90
CA TYR A 199 -12.12 2.82 -16.57
C TYR A 199 -10.82 2.07 -16.90
N PRO A 200 -10.78 1.34 -18.02
CA PRO A 200 -9.66 0.47 -18.37
C PRO A 200 -8.38 1.27 -18.57
N THR A 201 -7.23 0.62 -18.27
CA THR A 201 -5.88 1.20 -18.36
C THR A 201 -5.61 1.82 -19.74
N SER A 202 -6.18 1.26 -20.80
CA SER A 202 -6.02 1.75 -22.18
C SER A 202 -6.44 3.22 -22.41
N LYS A 203 -7.28 3.78 -21.54
CA LYS A 203 -7.69 5.20 -21.64
C LYS A 203 -6.61 6.19 -21.19
N TYR A 204 -5.55 5.74 -20.49
CA TYR A 204 -4.56 6.59 -19.83
C TYR A 204 -3.21 6.64 -20.56
N ALA A 205 -3.13 6.15 -21.79
CA ALA A 205 -1.90 6.08 -22.60
C ALA A 205 -1.20 7.44 -22.72
N ALA A 206 -1.94 8.52 -22.99
CA ALA A 206 -1.37 9.87 -23.14
C ALA A 206 -0.76 10.40 -21.84
N LEU A 207 -1.43 10.16 -20.70
CA LEU A 207 -0.94 10.54 -19.36
C LEU A 207 0.42 9.89 -19.07
N PHE A 208 0.52 8.56 -19.26
CA PHE A 208 1.76 7.83 -18.99
C PHE A 208 2.85 8.06 -20.04
N ALA A 209 2.50 8.37 -21.29
CA ALA A 209 3.47 8.84 -22.27
C ALA A 209 4.14 10.14 -21.78
N LYS A 210 3.38 11.04 -21.17
CA LYS A 210 3.88 12.28 -20.61
C LYS A 210 4.71 12.05 -19.34
N ALA A 211 4.26 11.16 -18.45
CA ALA A 211 5.04 10.77 -17.27
C ALA A 211 6.42 10.21 -17.66
N ARG A 212 6.46 9.37 -18.70
CA ARG A 212 7.71 8.83 -19.24
C ARG A 212 8.60 9.92 -19.88
N GLU A 213 8.02 10.89 -20.61
CA GLU A 213 8.75 12.05 -21.14
C GLU A 213 9.43 12.85 -20.00
N TYR A 214 8.77 12.94 -18.85
CA TYR A 214 9.29 13.63 -17.67
C TYR A 214 10.26 12.79 -16.84
N GLY A 215 10.47 11.51 -17.19
CA GLY A 215 11.32 10.60 -16.44
C GLY A 215 10.76 10.21 -15.06
N ILE A 216 9.46 10.34 -14.86
CA ILE A 216 8.78 9.99 -13.59
C ILE A 216 8.67 8.47 -13.50
N PRO A 217 9.17 7.82 -12.43
CA PRO A 217 8.87 6.43 -12.15
C PRO A 217 7.39 6.25 -11.84
N PHE A 218 6.80 5.12 -12.27
CA PHE A 218 5.39 4.86 -11.94
C PHE A 218 5.06 3.38 -11.82
N THR A 219 4.08 3.12 -10.99
CA THR A 219 3.29 1.89 -10.91
C THR A 219 1.90 2.14 -11.47
N ILE A 220 1.13 1.10 -11.73
CA ILE A 220 -0.26 1.21 -12.18
C ILE A 220 -1.05 0.07 -11.54
N HIS A 221 -2.15 0.36 -10.83
CA HIS A 221 -3.12 -0.65 -10.46
C HIS A 221 -3.67 -1.30 -11.73
N ALA A 222 -3.38 -2.57 -11.93
CA ALA A 222 -3.81 -3.30 -13.11
C ALA A 222 -3.91 -4.80 -12.83
N GLY A 223 -4.90 -5.46 -13.42
CA GLY A 223 -5.11 -6.88 -13.23
C GLY A 223 -5.64 -7.25 -11.83
N GLU A 224 -6.36 -6.35 -11.20
CA GLU A 224 -7.15 -6.59 -10.00
C GLU A 224 -8.63 -6.80 -10.39
N ALA A 225 -9.29 -5.75 -10.85
CA ALA A 225 -10.70 -5.79 -11.24
C ALA A 225 -10.89 -5.99 -12.77
N ALA A 226 -9.88 -5.67 -13.59
CA ALA A 226 -9.85 -5.98 -15.02
C ALA A 226 -8.86 -7.12 -15.32
N GLY A 227 -8.98 -7.73 -16.50
CA GLY A 227 -8.16 -8.88 -16.91
C GLY A 227 -6.70 -8.54 -17.25
N ALA A 228 -5.96 -9.54 -17.67
CA ALA A 228 -4.52 -9.47 -17.98
C ALA A 228 -4.15 -8.38 -19.02
N GLU A 229 -5.07 -8.00 -19.92
CA GLU A 229 -4.84 -6.95 -20.91
C GLU A 229 -4.59 -5.57 -20.25
N SER A 230 -5.17 -5.31 -19.09
CA SER A 230 -4.90 -4.10 -18.32
C SER A 230 -3.42 -4.02 -17.89
N VAL A 231 -2.86 -5.15 -17.47
CA VAL A 231 -1.43 -5.29 -17.14
C VAL A 231 -0.55 -5.11 -18.38
N ARG A 232 -0.93 -5.70 -19.50
CA ARG A 232 -0.22 -5.49 -20.78
C ARG A 232 -0.11 -4.02 -21.12
N CYS A 233 -1.24 -3.28 -21.09
CA CYS A 233 -1.25 -1.85 -21.34
C CYS A 233 -0.31 -1.09 -20.39
N ALA A 234 -0.34 -1.39 -19.10
CA ALA A 234 0.53 -0.74 -18.12
C ALA A 234 2.03 -0.95 -18.43
N ILE A 235 2.41 -2.17 -18.81
CA ILE A 235 3.79 -2.52 -19.22
C ILE A 235 4.19 -1.78 -20.49
N GLU A 236 3.29 -1.69 -21.47
CA GLU A 236 3.53 -0.96 -22.74
C GLU A 236 3.70 0.55 -22.49
N TYR A 237 3.06 1.10 -21.48
CA TYR A 237 3.24 2.49 -21.07
C TYR A 237 4.56 2.72 -20.34
N GLY A 238 5.22 1.66 -19.89
CA GLY A 238 6.54 1.72 -19.26
C GLY A 238 6.51 1.59 -17.74
N ALA A 239 5.40 1.13 -17.17
CA ALA A 239 5.37 0.80 -15.75
C ALA A 239 6.43 -0.24 -15.39
N SER A 240 7.22 0.04 -14.36
CA SER A 240 8.21 -0.90 -13.83
C SER A 240 7.62 -1.81 -12.75
N ARG A 241 6.51 -1.40 -12.17
CA ARG A 241 5.73 -2.14 -11.18
C ARG A 241 4.25 -2.10 -11.54
N ILE A 242 3.52 -3.09 -11.06
CA ILE A 242 2.08 -3.23 -11.26
C ILE A 242 1.44 -3.43 -9.89
N GLY A 243 0.51 -2.55 -9.52
CA GLY A 243 -0.36 -2.76 -8.37
C GLY A 243 -1.22 -4.01 -8.61
N HIS A 244 -1.21 -4.93 -7.67
CA HIS A 244 -1.86 -6.25 -7.67
C HIS A 244 -1.34 -7.22 -8.75
N GLY A 245 -1.77 -7.07 -10.00
CA GLY A 245 -1.37 -7.96 -11.10
C GLY A 245 -1.89 -9.39 -11.00
N VAL A 246 -2.86 -9.66 -10.14
CA VAL A 246 -3.36 -11.01 -9.82
C VAL A 246 -3.87 -11.76 -11.05
N ARG A 247 -4.50 -11.03 -11.97
CA ARG A 247 -5.21 -11.62 -13.13
C ARG A 247 -4.32 -11.88 -14.33
N ILE A 248 -2.97 -11.71 -14.26
CA ILE A 248 -2.08 -12.19 -15.33
C ILE A 248 -2.16 -13.72 -15.48
N ARG A 249 -2.71 -14.43 -14.49
CA ARG A 249 -3.01 -15.87 -14.56
C ARG A 249 -3.96 -16.25 -15.70
N GLU A 250 -4.72 -15.29 -16.22
CA GLU A 250 -5.72 -15.48 -17.26
C GLU A 250 -5.13 -15.50 -18.67
N ASP A 251 -3.87 -15.02 -18.83
CA ASP A 251 -3.18 -14.96 -20.13
C ASP A 251 -1.68 -15.29 -19.96
N ASP A 252 -1.29 -16.46 -20.45
CA ASP A 252 0.10 -16.93 -20.40
C ASP A 252 1.08 -15.99 -21.11
N SER A 253 0.65 -15.31 -22.19
CA SER A 253 1.50 -14.37 -22.91
C SER A 253 1.80 -13.11 -22.09
N VAL A 254 0.84 -12.63 -21.29
CA VAL A 254 1.05 -11.51 -20.37
C VAL A 254 1.92 -11.95 -19.19
N ARG A 255 1.71 -13.16 -18.66
CA ARG A 255 2.53 -13.71 -17.59
C ARG A 255 4.01 -13.81 -18.01
N GLU A 256 4.27 -14.33 -19.22
CA GLU A 256 5.60 -14.36 -19.80
C GLU A 256 6.18 -12.96 -20.06
N LEU A 257 5.35 -12.00 -20.49
CA LEU A 257 5.76 -10.60 -20.67
C LEU A 257 6.21 -9.98 -19.35
N VAL A 258 5.44 -10.14 -18.27
CA VAL A 258 5.78 -9.68 -16.90
C VAL A 258 7.13 -10.25 -16.47
N LYS A 259 7.31 -11.59 -16.61
CA LYS A 259 8.54 -12.29 -16.25
C LYS A 259 9.74 -11.79 -17.07
N ASN A 260 9.61 -11.77 -18.39
CA ASN A 260 10.72 -11.43 -19.30
C ASN A 260 11.15 -9.95 -19.20
N LYS A 261 10.22 -9.07 -18.83
CA LYS A 261 10.50 -7.64 -18.58
C LYS A 261 11.00 -7.37 -17.16
N GLY A 262 10.96 -8.36 -16.27
CA GLY A 262 11.33 -8.19 -14.86
C GLY A 262 10.37 -7.26 -14.08
N ILE A 263 9.12 -7.16 -14.53
CA ILE A 263 8.10 -6.33 -13.87
C ILE A 263 7.82 -6.90 -12.49
N VAL A 264 7.69 -6.02 -11.50
CA VAL A 264 7.36 -6.39 -10.12
C VAL A 264 5.86 -6.23 -9.88
N LEU A 265 5.23 -7.25 -9.31
CA LEU A 265 3.83 -7.21 -8.89
C LEU A 265 3.73 -6.86 -7.41
N GLU A 266 3.01 -5.78 -7.09
CA GLU A 266 2.74 -5.34 -5.73
C GLU A 266 1.47 -6.06 -5.23
N MET A 267 1.61 -7.30 -4.74
CA MET A 267 0.46 -8.14 -4.39
C MET A 267 -0.01 -7.88 -2.96
N CYS A 268 -1.34 -7.82 -2.78
CA CYS A 268 -2.02 -7.50 -1.52
C CYS A 268 -3.07 -8.59 -1.22
N PRO A 269 -2.70 -9.70 -0.56
CA PRO A 269 -3.57 -10.87 -0.43
C PRO A 269 -4.89 -10.61 0.27
N THR A 270 -4.89 -9.86 1.38
CA THR A 270 -6.12 -9.57 2.13
C THR A 270 -7.04 -8.66 1.33
N SER A 271 -6.51 -7.59 0.71
CA SER A 271 -7.26 -6.75 -0.22
C SER A 271 -7.89 -7.58 -1.33
N ASN A 272 -7.10 -8.41 -2.02
CA ASN A 272 -7.59 -9.22 -3.13
C ASN A 272 -8.65 -10.25 -2.72
N ARG A 273 -8.65 -10.68 -1.47
CA ARG A 273 -9.71 -11.50 -0.87
C ARG A 273 -10.98 -10.68 -0.63
N GLN A 274 -10.86 -9.50 -0.04
CA GLN A 274 -11.99 -8.65 0.36
C GLN A 274 -12.65 -7.96 -0.84
N THR A 275 -11.87 -7.60 -1.88
CA THR A 275 -12.36 -7.05 -3.15
C THR A 275 -12.85 -8.11 -4.14
N HIS A 276 -12.72 -9.38 -3.78
CA HIS A 276 -13.05 -10.51 -4.66
C HIS A 276 -12.29 -10.53 -5.99
N ALA A 277 -11.06 -9.98 -6.04
CA ALA A 277 -10.17 -10.12 -7.18
C ALA A 277 -9.85 -11.59 -7.50
N VAL A 278 -10.00 -12.45 -6.48
CA VAL A 278 -9.93 -13.91 -6.58
C VAL A 278 -11.15 -14.53 -5.89
N GLU A 279 -11.93 -15.32 -6.64
CA GLU A 279 -13.13 -15.96 -6.09
C GLU A 279 -12.81 -16.97 -4.97
N ASN A 280 -11.73 -17.73 -5.15
CA ASN A 280 -11.27 -18.74 -4.20
C ASN A 280 -9.80 -18.49 -3.87
N MET A 281 -9.50 -18.16 -2.64
CA MET A 281 -8.13 -17.87 -2.19
C MET A 281 -7.18 -19.08 -2.30
N LYS A 282 -7.67 -20.31 -2.41
CA LYS A 282 -6.83 -21.48 -2.73
C LYS A 282 -6.15 -21.35 -4.10
N ASP A 283 -6.73 -20.56 -4.99
CA ASP A 283 -6.23 -20.29 -6.34
C ASP A 283 -5.42 -18.99 -6.41
N TYR A 284 -5.13 -18.36 -5.26
CA TYR A 284 -4.35 -17.13 -5.20
C TYR A 284 -2.93 -17.37 -5.72
N PRO A 285 -2.49 -16.64 -6.75
CA PRO A 285 -1.34 -17.06 -7.53
C PRO A 285 0.03 -16.70 -6.96
N PHE A 286 0.11 -16.07 -5.78
CA PHE A 286 1.34 -15.50 -5.21
C PHE A 286 2.52 -16.47 -5.19
N ILE A 287 2.35 -17.63 -4.55
CA ILE A 287 3.42 -18.65 -4.44
C ILE A 287 3.75 -19.24 -5.81
N LYS A 288 2.76 -19.41 -6.69
CA LYS A 288 2.96 -19.87 -8.06
C LYS A 288 3.84 -18.89 -8.83
N TYR A 289 3.52 -17.60 -8.80
CA TYR A 289 4.29 -16.56 -9.48
C TYR A 289 5.73 -16.51 -8.98
N LEU A 290 5.91 -16.53 -7.67
CA LEU A 290 7.23 -16.55 -7.05
C LEU A 290 8.05 -17.75 -7.52
N ASN A 291 7.45 -18.96 -7.54
CA ASN A 291 8.12 -20.19 -8.00
C ASN A 291 8.40 -20.21 -9.50
N GLU A 292 7.61 -19.51 -10.31
CA GLU A 292 7.86 -19.31 -11.74
C GLU A 292 8.94 -18.26 -12.03
N GLY A 293 9.45 -17.56 -10.99
CA GLY A 293 10.47 -16.51 -11.11
C GLY A 293 9.91 -15.16 -11.55
N ILE A 294 8.63 -14.90 -11.28
CA ILE A 294 8.03 -13.57 -11.39
C ILE A 294 8.33 -12.82 -10.11
N ASN A 295 8.78 -11.57 -10.23
CA ASN A 295 9.06 -10.73 -9.07
C ASN A 295 7.74 -10.29 -8.42
N VAL A 296 7.53 -10.68 -7.19
CA VAL A 296 6.39 -10.27 -6.38
C VAL A 296 6.85 -9.59 -5.10
N THR A 297 6.10 -8.64 -4.60
CA THR A 297 6.22 -8.07 -3.26
C THR A 297 4.93 -8.31 -2.49
N LEU A 298 5.00 -8.30 -1.17
CA LEU A 298 3.86 -8.44 -0.28
C LEU A 298 3.59 -7.09 0.37
N ASN A 299 2.36 -6.62 0.28
CA ASN A 299 1.97 -5.27 0.69
C ASN A 299 0.59 -5.29 1.35
N THR A 300 0.24 -4.19 2.03
CA THR A 300 -1.02 -4.10 2.77
C THR A 300 -2.17 -3.51 1.98
N ASP A 301 -1.92 -2.56 1.07
CA ASP A 301 -2.96 -1.78 0.36
C ASP A 301 -3.70 -0.82 1.31
N ASP A 302 -4.86 -1.18 1.82
CA ASP A 302 -5.73 -0.38 2.70
C ASP A 302 -5.77 -0.95 4.13
N MET A 303 -4.61 -1.03 4.78
CA MET A 303 -4.37 -1.79 6.01
C MET A 303 -5.40 -1.59 7.14
N ALA A 304 -5.89 -0.37 7.33
CA ALA A 304 -6.86 -0.07 8.41
C ALA A 304 -8.28 -0.45 7.99
N ILE A 305 -8.63 -0.25 6.72
CA ILE A 305 -9.93 -0.66 6.17
C ILE A 305 -10.02 -2.18 6.15
N GLU A 306 -8.96 -2.86 5.78
CA GLU A 306 -8.89 -4.32 5.72
C GLU A 306 -8.72 -4.96 7.09
N GLY A 307 -8.27 -4.21 8.08
CA GLY A 307 -8.01 -4.69 9.43
C GLY A 307 -6.80 -5.60 9.53
N ILE A 308 -5.75 -5.33 8.75
CA ILE A 308 -4.53 -6.14 8.64
C ILE A 308 -3.27 -5.29 8.88
N THR A 309 -2.21 -5.89 9.32
CA THR A 309 -0.86 -5.34 9.34
C THR A 309 0.03 -6.12 8.37
N LEU A 310 1.14 -5.53 7.93
CA LEU A 310 2.04 -6.23 7.01
C LEU A 310 2.65 -7.50 7.65
N GLU A 311 2.89 -7.52 8.96
CA GLU A 311 3.31 -8.74 9.65
C GLU A 311 2.23 -9.83 9.62
N GLU A 312 0.95 -9.44 9.77
CA GLU A 312 -0.18 -10.37 9.68
C GLU A 312 -0.37 -10.89 8.26
N GLU A 313 -0.12 -10.06 7.23
CA GLU A 313 -0.09 -10.53 5.83
C GLU A 313 0.99 -11.60 5.62
N TYR A 314 2.21 -11.39 6.13
CA TYR A 314 3.25 -12.42 6.08
C TYR A 314 2.82 -13.71 6.79
N ARG A 315 2.22 -13.60 7.99
CA ARG A 315 1.70 -14.77 8.73
C ARG A 315 0.58 -15.46 8.00
N TYR A 316 -0.31 -14.69 7.37
CA TYR A 316 -1.39 -15.24 6.54
C TYR A 316 -0.82 -16.07 5.39
N MET A 317 0.17 -15.55 4.69
CA MET A 317 0.84 -16.24 3.60
C MET A 317 1.64 -17.47 4.09
N GLU A 318 2.25 -17.42 5.25
CA GLU A 318 2.94 -18.56 5.88
C GLU A 318 1.96 -19.68 6.24
N ASN A 319 0.84 -19.35 6.88
CA ASN A 319 -0.13 -20.32 7.40
C ASN A 319 -0.99 -20.94 6.30
N GLU A 320 -1.49 -20.14 5.38
CA GLU A 320 -2.47 -20.58 4.38
C GLU A 320 -1.82 -21.05 3.06
N PHE A 321 -0.66 -20.51 2.72
CA PHE A 321 -0.01 -20.77 1.44
C PHE A 321 1.38 -21.41 1.56
N GLY A 322 1.87 -21.63 2.78
CA GLY A 322 3.15 -22.29 3.02
C GLY A 322 4.34 -21.44 2.60
N LEU A 323 4.23 -20.10 2.69
CA LEU A 323 5.37 -19.20 2.42
C LEU A 323 6.55 -19.56 3.30
N THR A 324 7.68 -19.88 2.68
CA THR A 324 8.90 -20.27 3.39
C THR A 324 9.78 -19.07 3.73
N SER A 325 10.67 -19.23 4.70
CA SER A 325 11.66 -18.20 5.06
C SER A 325 12.55 -17.80 3.89
N GLU A 326 12.90 -18.74 3.01
CA GLU A 326 13.73 -18.45 1.83
C GLU A 326 12.93 -17.62 0.80
N GLN A 327 11.66 -17.93 0.60
CA GLN A 327 10.77 -17.13 -0.24
C GLN A 327 10.54 -15.73 0.34
N LYS A 328 10.42 -15.59 1.66
CA LYS A 328 10.34 -14.28 2.33
C LYS A 328 11.57 -13.42 2.05
N LYS A 329 12.78 -14.00 2.04
CA LYS A 329 14.00 -13.30 1.64
C LYS A 329 13.95 -12.79 0.21
N ILE A 330 13.45 -13.61 -0.72
CA ILE A 330 13.30 -13.21 -2.12
C ILE A 330 12.32 -12.05 -2.24
N ILE A 331 11.18 -12.11 -1.57
CA ILE A 331 10.16 -11.05 -1.55
C ILE A 331 10.75 -9.73 -1.02
N LEU A 332 11.47 -9.78 0.11
CA LEU A 332 12.13 -8.61 0.70
C LEU A 332 13.20 -8.02 -0.25
N ASN A 333 13.98 -8.88 -0.91
CA ASN A 333 14.95 -8.41 -1.91
C ASN A 333 14.25 -7.77 -3.12
N ASN A 334 13.17 -8.39 -3.61
CA ASN A 334 12.37 -7.81 -4.69
C ASN A 334 11.82 -6.42 -4.28
N ALA A 335 11.35 -6.28 -3.03
CA ALA A 335 10.84 -5.01 -2.54
C ALA A 335 11.93 -3.93 -2.49
N VAL A 336 13.14 -4.25 -2.01
CA VAL A 336 14.27 -3.31 -2.04
C VAL A 336 14.62 -2.92 -3.48
N ASP A 337 14.76 -3.91 -4.37
CA ASP A 337 15.19 -3.64 -5.75
C ASP A 337 14.14 -2.83 -6.53
N ALA A 338 12.85 -3.05 -6.24
CA ALA A 338 11.73 -2.37 -6.88
C ALA A 338 11.41 -0.97 -6.31
N ALA A 339 11.83 -0.66 -5.10
CA ALA A 339 11.53 0.61 -4.43
C ALA A 339 11.94 1.81 -5.30
N PHE A 340 11.10 2.83 -5.34
CA PHE A 340 11.40 4.12 -5.98
C PHE A 340 12.22 4.98 -5.02
N THR A 341 13.51 4.65 -4.90
CA THR A 341 14.45 5.28 -4.00
C THR A 341 15.87 5.17 -4.55
N SER A 342 16.81 5.93 -3.99
CA SER A 342 18.20 5.94 -4.42
C SER A 342 18.91 4.60 -4.19
N ALA A 343 19.98 4.37 -4.94
CA ALA A 343 20.84 3.21 -4.74
C ALA A 343 21.43 3.15 -3.31
N ALA A 344 21.71 4.31 -2.71
CA ALA A 344 22.24 4.42 -1.36
C ALA A 344 21.24 3.85 -0.33
N VAL A 345 19.96 4.25 -0.42
CA VAL A 345 18.90 3.74 0.46
C VAL A 345 18.68 2.25 0.24
N LYS A 346 18.71 1.76 -1.01
CA LYS A 346 18.60 0.32 -1.31
C LYS A 346 19.71 -0.49 -0.64
N GLU A 347 20.94 -0.02 -0.69
CA GLU A 347 22.07 -0.69 -0.01
C GLU A 347 21.93 -0.68 1.51
N GLU A 348 21.45 0.42 2.10
CA GLU A 348 21.15 0.48 3.53
C GLU A 348 20.06 -0.54 3.92
N LEU A 349 18.96 -0.61 3.16
CA LEU A 349 17.87 -1.56 3.38
C LEU A 349 18.35 -3.01 3.26
N LYS A 350 19.14 -3.34 2.23
CA LYS A 350 19.73 -4.68 2.10
C LYS A 350 20.60 -5.05 3.28
N LYS A 351 21.42 -4.11 3.77
CA LYS A 351 22.26 -4.31 4.95
C LYS A 351 21.41 -4.50 6.21
N GLU A 352 20.38 -3.69 6.38
CA GLU A 352 19.48 -3.74 7.53
C GLU A 352 18.65 -5.04 7.57
N LEU A 353 18.31 -5.60 6.41
CA LEU A 353 17.60 -6.87 6.24
C LEU A 353 18.55 -8.08 6.31
N GLY A 354 19.88 -7.88 6.31
CA GLY A 354 20.85 -8.95 6.21
C GLY A 354 20.88 -9.63 4.82
N LEU A 355 20.50 -8.91 3.77
CA LEU A 355 20.49 -9.36 2.36
C LEU A 355 21.77 -8.95 1.62
N ALA A 356 22.58 -8.06 2.19
CA ALA A 356 23.87 -7.67 1.62
C ALA A 356 24.83 -8.87 1.60
N LYS A 357 25.55 -9.06 0.48
CA LYS A 357 26.56 -10.12 0.32
C LYS A 357 27.86 -9.74 1.03
#